data_fe35ed14c91b6b9b77f06ede57931401
#
_entry.id   fe35ed14c91b6b9b77f06ede57931401
#
_cell.length_a   1.000
_cell.length_b   1.000
_cell.length_c   1.000
_cell.angle_alpha   90.00
_cell.angle_beta   90.00
_cell.angle_gamma   90.00
#
_symmetry.space_group_name_H-M   'P 1'
#
loop_
_entity.id
_entity.type
_entity.pdbx_description
1 polymer ?
#
loop_
_entity_poly.entity_id
_entity_poly.type
_entity_poly.pdbx_seq_one_letter_code
_entity_poly.pdbx_strand_id
1 'polypeptide(L)'
;MQYRTLGHTGLLVSRLCLGTMTFSNGEGVYQHIGNVGQKEADELVRTAFEAGVNFFDTADVYSAGASEATLGQSFRNLGLARSDVVLATKVYSRMGPGRNDVGASRGHIMDAVDASLRRLQTDHIDLYQVHANDTITPIDETLRALDDLVTQGKVRYVGVSNWQAWKIARAIGVSAEKGLARFETVQAYYSLAGRDLEREIAPLLEAEKMGLMVWSPLAGGLLSGKFSRDNQKPADSRRSGFDFPIVDKERAWNIIDVLAPIARRHQVSPARVALAWLLSREVVTSVIMGARRIDQLQDNLGAIDLQLDQEELQALDEVSVLPPEYPGWMLATQSADRLGPVDLWGEALHS
;
A
#
# COMPACT_ATOMS: atom_id res chain seq x y z
N MET A 1 13.48 13.68 1.63
CA MET A 1 12.21 13.00 1.22
C MET A 1 11.80 13.49 -0.16
N GLN A 2 11.21 12.62 -0.99
CA GLN A 2 10.66 12.93 -2.30
C GLN A 2 9.14 12.88 -2.23
N TYR A 3 8.44 13.62 -3.12
CA TYR A 3 6.99 13.70 -3.16
C TYR A 3 6.48 13.44 -4.58
N ARG A 4 5.27 12.87 -4.69
CA ARG A 4 4.52 12.67 -5.94
C ARG A 4 3.07 13.11 -5.75
N THR A 5 2.39 13.42 -6.84
CA THR A 5 0.93 13.60 -6.82
C THR A 5 0.24 12.29 -6.49
N LEU A 6 -0.83 12.37 -5.71
CA LEU A 6 -1.67 11.22 -5.38
C LEU A 6 -2.62 10.96 -6.57
N GLY A 7 -2.21 10.09 -7.50
CA GLY A 7 -2.97 9.85 -8.72
C GLY A 7 -3.17 11.13 -9.56
N HIS A 8 -4.34 11.29 -10.13
CA HIS A 8 -4.72 12.45 -10.95
C HIS A 8 -5.27 13.60 -10.10
N THR A 9 -4.59 13.90 -8.99
CA THR A 9 -4.97 14.97 -8.05
C THR A 9 -3.85 16.00 -7.90
N GLY A 10 -4.17 17.14 -7.29
CA GLY A 10 -3.17 18.13 -6.88
C GLY A 10 -2.53 17.85 -5.52
N LEU A 11 -2.87 16.74 -4.85
CA LEU A 11 -2.36 16.41 -3.52
C LEU A 11 -0.98 15.77 -3.61
N LEU A 12 0.02 16.39 -2.96
CA LEU A 12 1.37 15.85 -2.88
C LEU A 12 1.54 14.97 -1.65
N VAL A 13 1.98 13.74 -1.87
CA VAL A 13 2.30 12.76 -0.83
C VAL A 13 3.76 12.34 -0.88
N SER A 14 4.34 12.05 0.28
CA SER A 14 5.68 11.50 0.37
C SER A 14 5.74 10.10 -0.26
N ARG A 15 6.84 9.78 -0.92
CA ARG A 15 7.04 8.48 -1.58
C ARG A 15 7.14 7.32 -0.59
N LEU A 16 7.34 7.61 0.69
CA LEU A 16 7.23 6.69 1.80
C LEU A 16 6.04 7.13 2.68
N CYS A 17 5.18 6.18 3.04
CA CYS A 17 4.01 6.37 3.88
C CYS A 17 4.17 5.59 5.18
N LEU A 18 3.82 6.16 6.32
CA LEU A 18 3.80 5.41 7.58
C LEU A 18 2.47 4.66 7.71
N GLY A 19 2.54 3.31 7.63
CA GLY A 19 1.41 2.43 7.90
C GLY A 19 1.31 2.08 9.39
N THR A 20 0.12 2.19 9.94
CA THR A 20 -0.12 2.07 11.39
C THR A 20 -0.79 0.75 11.81
N MET A 21 -0.78 -0.28 10.96
CA MET A 21 -1.32 -1.60 11.30
C MET A 21 -0.62 -2.24 12.52
N THR A 22 0.59 -1.78 12.85
CA THR A 22 1.35 -2.18 14.04
C THR A 22 0.91 -1.48 15.32
N PHE A 23 0.13 -0.38 15.23
CA PHE A 23 -0.42 0.33 16.38
C PHE A 23 -1.61 -0.46 16.91
N SER A 24 -1.39 -1.21 17.97
CA SER A 24 -2.37 -2.18 18.41
C SER A 24 -2.31 -2.39 19.94
N ASN A 25 -3.42 -2.92 20.46
CA ASN A 25 -3.49 -3.39 21.83
C ASN A 25 -3.06 -4.86 22.00
N GLY A 26 -2.55 -5.50 20.94
CA GLY A 26 -2.05 -6.87 20.99
C GLY A 26 -3.11 -7.96 20.98
N GLU A 27 -4.35 -7.68 20.58
CA GLU A 27 -5.43 -8.66 20.52
C GLU A 27 -5.54 -9.36 19.17
N GLY A 28 -6.02 -10.61 19.17
CA GLY A 28 -6.29 -11.39 17.97
C GLY A 28 -5.05 -11.57 17.07
N VAL A 29 -5.23 -11.43 15.76
CA VAL A 29 -4.14 -11.54 14.78
C VAL A 29 -3.08 -10.44 14.97
N TYR A 30 -3.47 -9.30 15.54
CA TYR A 30 -2.58 -8.15 15.72
C TYR A 30 -1.46 -8.40 16.73
N GLN A 31 -1.60 -9.37 17.65
CA GLN A 31 -0.50 -9.80 18.53
C GLN A 31 0.76 -10.25 17.78
N HIS A 32 0.61 -10.77 16.54
CA HIS A 32 1.72 -11.19 15.68
C HIS A 32 2.22 -10.07 14.76
N ILE A 33 1.38 -9.05 14.50
CA ILE A 33 1.70 -7.95 13.59
C ILE A 33 2.48 -6.85 14.30
N GLY A 34 2.02 -6.45 15.46
CA GLY A 34 2.68 -5.44 16.28
C GLY A 34 1.88 -5.20 17.56
N ASN A 35 2.54 -4.62 18.53
CA ASN A 35 1.95 -4.19 19.80
C ASN A 35 2.60 -2.87 20.19
N VAL A 36 2.42 -1.87 19.32
CA VAL A 36 2.97 -0.53 19.48
C VAL A 36 1.97 0.29 20.28
N GLY A 37 2.31 0.60 21.54
CA GLY A 37 1.53 1.44 22.41
C GLY A 37 1.63 2.92 22.06
N GLN A 38 0.87 3.78 22.75
CA GLN A 38 0.78 5.21 22.42
C GLN A 38 2.14 5.92 22.44
N LYS A 39 2.98 5.66 23.44
CA LYS A 39 4.29 6.31 23.55
C LYS A 39 5.21 5.97 22.37
N GLU A 40 5.31 4.71 22.03
CA GLU A 40 6.10 4.22 20.90
C GLU A 40 5.51 4.70 19.57
N ALA A 41 4.18 4.80 19.46
CA ALA A 41 3.50 5.34 18.30
C ALA A 41 3.83 6.83 18.10
N ASP A 42 3.83 7.63 19.17
CA ASP A 42 4.22 9.04 19.13
C ASP A 42 5.66 9.19 18.62
N GLU A 43 6.58 8.34 19.09
CA GLU A 43 7.98 8.35 18.65
C GLU A 43 8.11 7.95 17.16
N LEU A 44 7.38 6.93 16.69
CA LEU A 44 7.36 6.52 15.28
C LEU A 44 6.78 7.61 14.38
N VAL A 45 5.66 8.21 14.76
CA VAL A 45 5.01 9.30 14.01
C VAL A 45 5.94 10.52 13.95
N ARG A 46 6.55 10.91 15.07
CA ARG A 46 7.53 12.01 15.11
C ARG A 46 8.71 11.75 14.17
N THR A 47 9.34 10.57 14.28
CA THR A 47 10.50 10.19 13.46
C THR A 47 10.17 10.22 11.98
N ALA A 48 8.99 9.70 11.58
CA ALA A 48 8.54 9.74 10.20
C ALA A 48 8.31 11.18 9.72
N PHE A 49 7.59 11.98 10.50
CA PHE A 49 7.27 13.36 10.15
C PHE A 49 8.52 14.25 10.03
N GLU A 50 9.45 14.15 10.98
CA GLU A 50 10.73 14.88 10.95
C GLU A 50 11.62 14.46 9.76
N ALA A 51 11.47 13.23 9.26
CA ALA A 51 12.12 12.77 8.02
C ALA A 51 11.39 13.24 6.74
N GLY A 52 10.30 14.00 6.87
CA GLY A 52 9.52 14.56 5.78
C GLY A 52 8.40 13.64 5.27
N VAL A 53 8.03 12.59 5.99
CA VAL A 53 6.82 11.81 5.68
C VAL A 53 5.60 12.64 6.06
N ASN A 54 4.78 12.98 5.07
CA ASN A 54 3.50 13.64 5.30
C ASN A 54 2.31 12.70 5.15
N PHE A 55 2.50 11.44 4.76
CA PHE A 55 1.46 10.50 4.42
C PHE A 55 1.37 9.36 5.46
N PHE A 56 0.19 9.18 6.04
CA PHE A 56 -0.11 8.22 7.11
C PHE A 56 -1.31 7.37 6.72
N ASP A 57 -1.16 6.03 6.78
CA ASP A 57 -2.20 5.07 6.39
C ASP A 57 -2.62 4.20 7.58
N THR A 58 -3.91 4.15 7.83
CA THR A 58 -4.55 3.30 8.84
C THR A 58 -5.78 2.58 8.25
N ALA A 59 -6.61 1.95 9.08
CA ALA A 59 -7.90 1.40 8.72
C ALA A 59 -8.79 1.25 9.98
N ASP A 60 -10.10 1.30 9.77
CA ASP A 60 -11.11 1.06 10.81
C ASP A 60 -10.91 -0.28 11.54
N VAL A 61 -10.60 -1.34 10.80
CA VAL A 61 -10.43 -2.71 11.33
C VAL A 61 -9.13 -2.91 12.09
N TYR A 62 -8.11 -2.06 11.92
CA TYR A 62 -6.83 -2.28 12.57
C TYR A 62 -6.98 -2.18 14.09
N SER A 63 -6.84 -3.34 14.74
CA SER A 63 -7.10 -3.52 16.18
C SER A 63 -8.47 -2.97 16.61
N ALA A 64 -9.51 -3.25 15.81
CA ALA A 64 -10.89 -2.81 16.05
C ALA A 64 -11.03 -1.29 16.29
N GLY A 65 -10.27 -0.49 15.54
CA GLY A 65 -10.25 0.97 15.63
C GLY A 65 -9.18 1.56 16.54
N ALA A 66 -8.47 0.75 17.33
CA ALA A 66 -7.42 1.24 18.21
C ALA A 66 -6.28 1.91 17.45
N SER A 67 -5.94 1.41 16.24
CA SER A 67 -4.92 2.03 15.40
C SER A 67 -5.27 3.46 15.00
N GLU A 68 -6.52 3.73 14.59
CA GLU A 68 -6.99 5.08 14.29
C GLU A 68 -6.96 5.99 15.53
N ALA A 69 -7.42 5.48 16.68
CA ALA A 69 -7.43 6.25 17.92
C ALA A 69 -6.01 6.62 18.36
N THR A 70 -5.07 5.67 18.28
CA THR A 70 -3.65 5.90 18.60
C THR A 70 -3.02 6.92 17.66
N LEU A 71 -3.28 6.81 16.34
CA LEU A 71 -2.73 7.76 15.35
C LEU A 71 -3.27 9.17 15.57
N GLY A 72 -4.59 9.33 15.75
CA GLY A 72 -5.22 10.62 16.03
C GLY A 72 -4.68 11.25 17.31
N GLN A 73 -4.47 10.43 18.35
CA GLN A 73 -3.86 10.89 19.60
C GLN A 73 -2.39 11.28 19.42
N SER A 74 -1.62 10.54 18.59
CA SER A 74 -0.23 10.91 18.28
C SER A 74 -0.12 12.27 17.60
N PHE A 75 -0.99 12.59 16.64
CA PHE A 75 -1.00 13.91 16.01
C PHE A 75 -1.23 15.03 17.04
N ARG A 76 -2.13 14.82 18.00
CA ARG A 76 -2.38 15.77 19.08
C ARG A 76 -1.22 15.89 20.05
N ASN A 77 -0.66 14.77 20.50
CA ASN A 77 0.47 14.75 21.44
C ASN A 77 1.69 15.47 20.87
N LEU A 78 1.87 15.41 19.55
CA LEU A 78 2.97 16.03 18.83
C LEU A 78 2.68 17.46 18.37
N GLY A 79 1.43 17.92 18.49
CA GLY A 79 1.01 19.25 18.03
C GLY A 79 1.12 19.43 16.52
N LEU A 80 0.99 18.34 15.74
CA LEU A 80 1.05 18.40 14.28
C LEU A 80 -0.17 19.14 13.73
N ALA A 81 0.05 20.13 12.87
CA ALA A 81 -1.04 20.80 12.20
C ALA A 81 -1.73 19.82 11.22
N ARG A 82 -3.06 19.81 11.24
CA ARG A 82 -3.83 18.91 10.35
C ARG A 82 -3.52 19.10 8.86
N SER A 83 -3.16 20.35 8.48
CA SER A 83 -2.75 20.73 7.12
C SER A 83 -1.40 20.15 6.70
N ASP A 84 -0.56 19.71 7.62
CA ASP A 84 0.79 19.22 7.34
C ASP A 84 0.83 17.72 7.11
N VAL A 85 -0.30 17.03 7.31
CA VAL A 85 -0.43 15.59 7.18
C VAL A 85 -1.50 15.23 6.17
N VAL A 86 -1.23 14.18 5.40
CA VAL A 86 -2.19 13.50 4.52
C VAL A 86 -2.59 12.20 5.21
N LEU A 87 -3.86 12.09 5.56
CA LEU A 87 -4.41 10.99 6.36
C LEU A 87 -5.28 10.08 5.50
N ALA A 88 -4.88 8.81 5.41
CA ALA A 88 -5.65 7.76 4.75
C ALA A 88 -6.22 6.78 5.77
N THR A 89 -7.49 6.42 5.62
CA THR A 89 -8.09 5.28 6.33
C THR A 89 -9.00 4.47 5.40
N LYS A 90 -9.59 3.40 5.91
CA LYS A 90 -10.31 2.42 5.08
C LYS A 90 -11.60 1.97 5.75
N VAL A 91 -12.55 1.52 4.91
CA VAL A 91 -13.85 0.93 5.29
C VAL A 91 -14.05 -0.39 4.55
N TYR A 92 -14.74 -1.31 5.12
CA TYR A 92 -15.25 -2.56 4.57
C TYR A 92 -15.34 -3.66 5.63
N SER A 93 -14.30 -3.82 6.42
CA SER A 93 -14.19 -4.96 7.34
C SER A 93 -15.23 -4.89 8.45
N ARG A 94 -15.50 -6.05 9.07
CA ARG A 94 -16.48 -6.13 10.16
C ARG A 94 -16.05 -5.34 11.39
N MET A 95 -16.88 -4.39 11.81
CA MET A 95 -16.63 -3.53 12.97
C MET A 95 -17.62 -3.74 14.12
N GLY A 96 -18.59 -4.65 13.97
CA GLY A 96 -19.58 -4.97 14.98
C GLY A 96 -20.29 -6.30 14.72
N PRO A 97 -21.18 -6.73 15.61
CA PRO A 97 -21.88 -8.03 15.51
C PRO A 97 -23.03 -8.02 14.50
N GLY A 98 -23.50 -6.86 14.09
CA GLY A 98 -24.65 -6.71 13.18
C GLY A 98 -24.35 -7.21 11.76
N ARG A 99 -25.41 -7.58 11.03
CA ARG A 99 -25.27 -8.06 9.65
C ARG A 99 -24.75 -6.99 8.70
N ASN A 100 -25.06 -5.73 9.00
CA ASN A 100 -24.70 -4.57 8.20
C ASN A 100 -23.44 -3.83 8.71
N ASP A 101 -22.74 -4.37 9.73
CA ASP A 101 -21.51 -3.79 10.25
C ASP A 101 -20.29 -4.23 9.43
N VAL A 102 -20.48 -4.48 8.14
CA VAL A 102 -19.47 -4.97 7.19
C VAL A 102 -19.89 -4.66 5.75
N GLY A 103 -18.93 -4.52 4.85
CA GLY A 103 -19.17 -4.34 3.41
C GLY A 103 -19.03 -2.89 2.96
N ALA A 104 -19.49 -2.64 1.75
CA ALA A 104 -19.41 -1.33 1.11
C ALA A 104 -20.79 -0.75 0.79
N SER A 105 -21.82 -1.17 1.55
CA SER A 105 -23.15 -0.58 1.45
C SER A 105 -23.14 0.88 1.92
N ARG A 106 -24.06 1.65 1.38
CA ARG A 106 -24.23 3.07 1.77
C ARG A 106 -24.33 3.26 3.28
N GLY A 107 -25.18 2.46 3.95
CA GLY A 107 -25.37 2.56 5.39
C GLY A 107 -24.06 2.38 6.15
N HIS A 108 -23.34 1.29 5.86
CA HIS A 108 -22.06 0.99 6.52
C HIS A 108 -20.99 2.07 6.24
N ILE A 109 -20.87 2.55 5.01
CA ILE A 109 -19.90 3.59 4.65
C ILE A 109 -20.14 4.88 5.45
N MET A 110 -21.40 5.32 5.56
CA MET A 110 -21.75 6.56 6.26
C MET A 110 -21.49 6.44 7.77
N ASP A 111 -21.85 5.31 8.38
CA ASP A 111 -21.63 5.08 9.82
C ASP A 111 -20.12 4.91 10.12
N ALA A 112 -19.39 4.18 9.28
CA ALA A 112 -17.99 3.91 9.44
C ALA A 112 -17.13 5.18 9.34
N VAL A 113 -17.40 6.08 8.39
CA VAL A 113 -16.64 7.34 8.26
C VAL A 113 -16.78 8.20 9.50
N ASP A 114 -17.99 8.31 10.05
CA ASP A 114 -18.23 9.11 11.26
C ASP A 114 -17.53 8.49 12.49
N ALA A 115 -17.48 7.17 12.56
CA ALA A 115 -16.73 6.47 13.59
C ALA A 115 -15.21 6.69 13.43
N SER A 116 -14.68 6.62 12.20
CA SER A 116 -13.25 6.88 11.90
C SER A 116 -12.86 8.32 12.23
N LEU A 117 -13.67 9.31 11.84
CA LEU A 117 -13.43 10.74 12.16
C LEU A 117 -13.34 10.96 13.68
N ARG A 118 -14.24 10.31 14.45
CA ARG A 118 -14.17 10.40 15.93
C ARG A 118 -12.92 9.79 16.50
N ARG A 119 -12.50 8.58 16.04
CA ARG A 119 -11.28 7.91 16.51
C ARG A 119 -10.04 8.68 16.14
N LEU A 120 -9.96 9.18 14.90
CA LEU A 120 -8.86 9.98 14.38
C LEU A 120 -8.83 11.42 14.93
N GLN A 121 -9.90 11.85 15.61
CA GLN A 121 -10.04 13.18 16.21
C GLN A 121 -9.85 14.31 15.20
N THR A 122 -10.42 14.17 14.00
CA THR A 122 -10.34 15.11 12.89
C THR A 122 -11.71 15.30 12.24
N ASP A 123 -11.88 16.40 11.52
CA ASP A 123 -13.11 16.72 10.79
C ASP A 123 -13.12 16.20 9.35
N HIS A 124 -11.98 15.78 8.81
CA HIS A 124 -11.89 15.22 7.47
C HIS A 124 -10.78 14.17 7.32
N ILE A 125 -10.95 13.32 6.31
CA ILE A 125 -10.00 12.31 5.84
C ILE A 125 -9.54 12.74 4.45
N ASP A 126 -8.22 12.70 4.18
CA ASP A 126 -7.70 13.08 2.86
C ASP A 126 -7.94 11.97 1.83
N LEU A 127 -7.75 10.71 2.21
CA LEU A 127 -7.99 9.55 1.34
C LEU A 127 -8.80 8.49 2.06
N TYR A 128 -10.03 8.24 1.60
CA TYR A 128 -10.90 7.19 2.15
C TYR A 128 -10.99 6.03 1.17
N GLN A 129 -10.62 4.82 1.62
CA GLN A 129 -10.45 3.68 0.75
C GLN A 129 -11.43 2.55 1.06
N VAL A 130 -12.02 1.93 0.03
CA VAL A 130 -12.73 0.66 0.19
C VAL A 130 -11.69 -0.44 0.34
N HIS A 131 -11.60 -1.08 1.52
CA HIS A 131 -10.49 -1.96 1.93
C HIS A 131 -10.45 -3.28 1.17
N ALA A 132 -11.60 -3.78 0.74
CA ALA A 132 -11.71 -5.03 -0.01
C ALA A 132 -12.88 -5.03 -0.98
N ASN A 133 -12.89 -6.02 -1.87
CA ASN A 133 -13.94 -6.17 -2.87
C ASN A 133 -15.25 -6.66 -2.24
N ASP A 134 -16.29 -5.84 -2.25
CA ASP A 134 -17.65 -6.27 -1.92
C ASP A 134 -18.31 -6.95 -3.13
N THR A 135 -18.76 -8.18 -2.93
CA THR A 135 -19.43 -8.98 -3.96
C THR A 135 -20.95 -8.90 -3.89
N ILE A 136 -21.49 -8.23 -2.87
CA ILE A 136 -22.92 -8.13 -2.60
C ILE A 136 -23.46 -6.75 -2.99
N THR A 137 -22.77 -5.69 -2.56
CA THR A 137 -23.23 -4.31 -2.79
C THR A 137 -23.03 -3.91 -4.26
N PRO A 138 -24.06 -3.37 -4.92
CA PRO A 138 -23.90 -2.79 -6.24
C PRO A 138 -22.85 -1.68 -6.25
N ILE A 139 -22.02 -1.65 -7.29
CA ILE A 139 -20.89 -0.72 -7.37
C ILE A 139 -21.31 0.74 -7.36
N ASP A 140 -22.47 1.05 -7.97
CA ASP A 140 -23.03 2.40 -8.04
C ASP A 140 -23.57 2.89 -6.68
N GLU A 141 -24.04 1.99 -5.83
CA GLU A 141 -24.40 2.32 -4.44
C GLU A 141 -23.16 2.76 -3.64
N THR A 142 -22.10 1.98 -3.73
CA THR A 142 -20.81 2.28 -3.08
C THR A 142 -20.25 3.63 -3.57
N LEU A 143 -20.20 3.83 -4.89
CA LEU A 143 -19.68 5.08 -5.47
C LEU A 143 -20.51 6.30 -5.09
N ARG A 144 -21.84 6.16 -5.06
CA ARG A 144 -22.73 7.25 -4.63
C ARG A 144 -22.52 7.60 -3.15
N ALA A 145 -22.34 6.61 -2.29
CA ALA A 145 -22.05 6.84 -0.89
C ALA A 145 -20.73 7.60 -0.69
N LEU A 146 -19.67 7.21 -1.42
CA LEU A 146 -18.37 7.87 -1.36
C LEU A 146 -18.43 9.31 -1.91
N ASP A 147 -19.15 9.53 -3.01
CA ASP A 147 -19.38 10.86 -3.60
C ASP A 147 -20.10 11.81 -2.62
N ASP A 148 -21.10 11.29 -1.91
CA ASP A 148 -21.80 12.08 -0.87
C ASP A 148 -20.84 12.49 0.26
N LEU A 149 -19.88 11.65 0.65
CA LEU A 149 -18.87 11.99 1.66
C LEU A 149 -17.89 13.06 1.15
N VAL A 150 -17.55 13.03 -0.14
CA VAL A 150 -16.73 14.08 -0.77
C VAL A 150 -17.52 15.39 -0.80
N THR A 151 -18.77 15.37 -1.23
CA THR A 151 -19.67 16.54 -1.27
C THR A 151 -19.89 17.14 0.12
N GLN A 152 -20.00 16.31 1.17
CA GLN A 152 -20.11 16.75 2.57
C GLN A 152 -18.79 17.31 3.12
N GLY A 153 -17.68 17.17 2.41
CA GLY A 153 -16.36 17.60 2.86
C GLY A 153 -15.74 16.72 3.96
N LYS A 154 -16.34 15.58 4.30
CA LYS A 154 -15.76 14.60 5.23
C LYS A 154 -14.58 13.85 4.65
N VAL A 155 -14.55 13.71 3.33
CA VAL A 155 -13.50 13.03 2.58
C VAL A 155 -13.01 13.94 1.45
N ARG A 156 -11.70 13.96 1.18
CA ARG A 156 -11.15 14.75 0.06
C ARG A 156 -11.08 13.92 -1.22
N TYR A 157 -10.51 12.72 -1.13
CA TYR A 157 -10.32 11.80 -2.25
C TYR A 157 -10.73 10.40 -1.84
N VAL A 158 -11.14 9.60 -2.81
CA VAL A 158 -11.53 8.21 -2.60
C VAL A 158 -10.58 7.26 -3.32
N GLY A 159 -10.39 6.08 -2.75
CA GLY A 159 -9.53 5.05 -3.29
C GLY A 159 -10.09 3.65 -3.05
N VAL A 160 -9.38 2.66 -3.55
CA VAL A 160 -9.77 1.26 -3.43
C VAL A 160 -8.57 0.38 -3.11
N SER A 161 -8.79 -0.73 -2.43
CA SER A 161 -7.74 -1.71 -2.11
C SER A 161 -8.20 -3.12 -2.43
N ASN A 162 -7.30 -3.93 -2.99
CA ASN A 162 -7.52 -5.37 -3.23
C ASN A 162 -8.69 -5.69 -4.17
N TRP A 163 -8.91 -4.86 -5.19
CA TRP A 163 -9.89 -5.12 -6.24
C TRP A 163 -9.22 -5.63 -7.53
N GLN A 164 -9.98 -6.37 -8.34
CA GLN A 164 -9.57 -6.76 -9.68
C GLN A 164 -9.57 -5.54 -10.63
N ALA A 165 -8.64 -5.52 -11.58
CA ALA A 165 -8.49 -4.43 -12.54
C ALA A 165 -9.79 -4.14 -13.33
N TRP A 166 -10.50 -5.17 -13.81
CA TRP A 166 -11.76 -5.01 -14.54
C TRP A 166 -12.85 -4.31 -13.70
N LYS A 167 -12.87 -4.58 -12.38
CA LYS A 167 -13.86 -3.96 -11.48
C LYS A 167 -13.51 -2.50 -11.18
N ILE A 168 -12.22 -2.19 -11.07
CA ILE A 168 -11.74 -0.81 -10.94
C ILE A 168 -12.09 -0.02 -12.20
N ALA A 169 -11.78 -0.55 -13.40
CA ALA A 169 -12.13 0.09 -14.67
C ALA A 169 -13.64 0.34 -14.79
N ARG A 170 -14.45 -0.65 -14.40
CA ARG A 170 -15.92 -0.49 -14.37
C ARG A 170 -16.37 0.62 -13.40
N ALA A 171 -15.74 0.71 -12.22
CA ALA A 171 -16.06 1.76 -11.24
C ALA A 171 -15.76 3.15 -11.81
N ILE A 172 -14.61 3.31 -12.47
CA ILE A 172 -14.22 4.56 -13.14
C ILE A 172 -15.25 4.93 -14.21
N GLY A 173 -15.66 3.97 -15.05
CA GLY A 173 -16.69 4.19 -16.07
C GLY A 173 -18.03 4.63 -15.47
N VAL A 174 -18.49 4.01 -14.39
CA VAL A 174 -19.72 4.38 -13.67
C VAL A 174 -19.59 5.78 -13.07
N SER A 175 -18.44 6.11 -12.48
CA SER A 175 -18.21 7.46 -11.94
C SER A 175 -18.27 8.51 -13.03
N ALA A 176 -17.65 8.28 -14.18
CA ALA A 176 -17.68 9.19 -15.33
C ALA A 176 -19.11 9.37 -15.89
N GLU A 177 -19.84 8.26 -16.07
CA GLU A 177 -21.22 8.27 -16.59
C GLU A 177 -22.18 9.04 -15.66
N LYS A 178 -22.04 8.87 -14.35
CA LYS A 178 -22.96 9.42 -13.35
C LYS A 178 -22.48 10.73 -12.71
N GLY A 179 -21.29 11.25 -13.11
CA GLY A 179 -20.70 12.46 -12.53
C GLY A 179 -20.38 12.31 -11.04
N LEU A 180 -19.82 11.16 -10.63
CA LEU A 180 -19.45 10.86 -9.26
C LEU A 180 -17.96 10.99 -9.04
N ALA A 181 -17.53 11.16 -7.79
CA ALA A 181 -16.13 11.04 -7.40
C ALA A 181 -15.56 9.70 -7.87
N ARG A 182 -14.40 9.75 -8.53
CA ARG A 182 -13.70 8.55 -9.03
C ARG A 182 -12.66 8.08 -8.02
N PHE A 183 -12.30 6.81 -8.08
CA PHE A 183 -11.13 6.32 -7.37
C PHE A 183 -9.86 6.95 -7.94
N GLU A 184 -9.09 7.63 -7.09
CA GLU A 184 -7.82 8.26 -7.44
C GLU A 184 -6.61 7.35 -7.16
N THR A 185 -6.80 6.34 -6.30
CA THR A 185 -5.73 5.43 -5.89
C THR A 185 -6.17 3.99 -5.83
N VAL A 186 -5.20 3.10 -6.04
CA VAL A 186 -5.30 1.69 -5.67
C VAL A 186 -4.24 1.38 -4.61
N GLN A 187 -4.65 0.76 -3.50
CA GLN A 187 -3.72 0.19 -2.55
C GLN A 187 -3.62 -1.32 -2.78
N ALA A 188 -2.44 -1.80 -3.19
CA ALA A 188 -2.24 -3.19 -3.59
C ALA A 188 -0.98 -3.81 -3.01
N TYR A 189 -0.97 -5.16 -2.89
CA TYR A 189 0.24 -5.90 -2.57
C TYR A 189 1.25 -5.80 -3.72
N TYR A 190 2.44 -5.32 -3.39
CA TYR A 190 3.55 -5.29 -4.33
C TYR A 190 4.88 -5.45 -3.61
N SER A 191 5.72 -6.35 -4.10
CA SER A 191 7.08 -6.58 -3.60
C SER A 191 7.84 -7.42 -4.62
N LEU A 192 9.15 -7.55 -4.47
CA LEU A 192 9.93 -8.50 -5.27
C LEU A 192 9.35 -9.93 -5.22
N ALA A 193 8.75 -10.35 -4.11
CA ALA A 193 8.13 -11.67 -3.96
C ALA A 193 6.67 -11.77 -4.40
N GLY A 194 6.06 -10.67 -4.86
CA GLY A 194 4.66 -10.62 -5.29
C GLY A 194 4.44 -9.49 -6.28
N ARG A 195 4.56 -9.80 -7.56
CA ARG A 195 4.49 -8.86 -8.70
C ARG A 195 3.20 -8.99 -9.51
N ASP A 196 2.22 -9.76 -9.03
CA ASP A 196 1.00 -10.10 -9.79
C ASP A 196 0.20 -8.89 -10.27
N LEU A 197 0.27 -7.75 -9.56
CA LEU A 197 -0.40 -6.51 -9.99
C LEU A 197 0.12 -5.97 -11.33
N GLU A 198 1.34 -6.34 -11.74
CA GLU A 198 1.94 -5.90 -13.01
C GLU A 198 1.18 -6.41 -14.23
N ARG A 199 0.38 -7.48 -14.09
CA ARG A 199 -0.36 -8.08 -15.20
C ARG A 199 -1.53 -7.23 -15.69
N GLU A 200 -2.29 -6.64 -14.76
CA GLU A 200 -3.54 -5.96 -15.08
C GLU A 200 -3.70 -4.62 -14.34
N ILE A 201 -3.33 -4.59 -13.05
CA ILE A 201 -3.56 -3.39 -12.23
C ILE A 201 -2.62 -2.27 -12.63
N ALA A 202 -1.32 -2.52 -12.77
CA ALA A 202 -0.36 -1.47 -13.09
C ALA A 202 -0.64 -0.84 -14.49
N PRO A 203 -0.89 -1.61 -15.57
CA PRO A 203 -1.31 -1.02 -16.85
C PRO A 203 -2.60 -0.18 -16.75
N LEU A 204 -3.57 -0.62 -15.94
CA LEU A 204 -4.77 0.17 -15.68
C LEU A 204 -4.44 1.50 -14.99
N LEU A 205 -3.57 1.46 -13.96
CA LEU A 205 -3.21 2.67 -13.22
C LEU A 205 -2.51 3.70 -14.10
N GLU A 206 -1.63 3.26 -14.98
CA GLU A 206 -0.94 4.12 -15.96
C GLU A 206 -1.92 4.72 -16.95
N ALA A 207 -2.80 3.93 -17.54
CA ALA A 207 -3.82 4.39 -18.50
C ALA A 207 -4.78 5.41 -17.86
N GLU A 208 -5.18 5.18 -16.61
CA GLU A 208 -6.14 6.01 -15.87
C GLU A 208 -5.47 7.09 -14.99
N LYS A 209 -4.14 7.15 -14.97
CA LYS A 209 -3.34 8.07 -14.14
C LYS A 209 -3.68 7.98 -12.65
N MET A 210 -3.93 6.77 -12.16
CA MET A 210 -4.23 6.51 -10.76
C MET A 210 -2.93 6.31 -9.96
N GLY A 211 -2.97 6.65 -8.68
CA GLY A 211 -1.84 6.42 -7.75
C GLY A 211 -1.80 4.99 -7.22
N LEU A 212 -0.60 4.41 -7.13
CA LEU A 212 -0.37 3.13 -6.46
C LEU A 212 0.22 3.34 -5.07
N MET A 213 -0.50 2.85 -4.07
CA MET A 213 0.00 2.70 -2.71
C MET A 213 0.37 1.23 -2.47
N VAL A 214 1.61 0.98 -2.12
CA VAL A 214 2.12 -0.39 -1.96
C VAL A 214 2.01 -0.84 -0.52
N TRP A 215 1.21 -1.90 -0.25
CA TRP A 215 1.21 -2.54 1.07
C TRP A 215 2.09 -3.80 1.08
N SER A 216 2.61 -4.15 2.26
CA SER A 216 3.52 -5.29 2.52
C SER A 216 4.75 -5.34 1.58
N PRO A 217 5.47 -4.22 1.41
CA PRO A 217 6.60 -4.09 0.47
C PRO A 217 7.74 -5.10 0.73
N LEU A 218 7.82 -5.59 1.96
CA LEU A 218 8.82 -6.59 2.39
C LEU A 218 8.22 -8.01 2.50
N ALA A 219 7.08 -8.28 1.83
CA ALA A 219 6.40 -9.58 1.87
C ALA A 219 6.20 -10.11 3.31
N GLY A 220 5.63 -9.28 4.20
CA GLY A 220 5.43 -9.65 5.61
C GLY A 220 6.73 -9.79 6.41
N GLY A 221 7.80 -9.14 5.98
CA GLY A 221 9.12 -9.18 6.59
C GLY A 221 10.05 -10.25 6.02
N LEU A 222 9.62 -11.02 5.02
CA LEU A 222 10.45 -12.05 4.37
C LEU A 222 11.72 -11.46 3.75
N LEU A 223 11.61 -10.29 3.13
CA LEU A 223 12.71 -9.58 2.45
C LEU A 223 13.52 -8.66 3.40
N SER A 224 13.34 -8.80 4.71
CA SER A 224 13.99 -7.91 5.70
C SER A 224 15.46 -8.26 6.00
N GLY A 225 15.96 -9.38 5.50
CA GLY A 225 17.30 -9.91 5.81
C GLY A 225 17.33 -10.85 7.02
N LYS A 226 16.21 -11.08 7.71
CA LYS A 226 16.11 -12.07 8.80
C LYS A 226 16.01 -13.51 8.28
N PHE A 227 15.53 -13.69 7.06
CA PHE A 227 15.26 -14.97 6.44
C PHE A 227 16.35 -15.35 5.45
N SER A 228 16.70 -16.65 5.44
CA SER A 228 17.59 -17.28 4.46
C SER A 228 17.15 -18.74 4.27
N ARG A 229 17.77 -19.45 3.29
CA ARG A 229 17.54 -20.89 3.12
C ARG A 229 17.85 -21.69 4.40
N ASP A 230 18.88 -21.28 5.14
CA ASP A 230 19.33 -21.92 6.39
C ASP A 230 18.52 -21.44 7.61
N ASN A 231 17.86 -20.29 7.52
CA ASN A 231 17.05 -19.73 8.61
C ASN A 231 15.64 -19.33 8.11
N GLN A 232 14.81 -20.34 7.87
CA GLN A 232 13.47 -20.16 7.32
C GLN A 232 12.40 -19.74 8.33
N LYS A 233 12.70 -19.82 9.64
CA LYS A 233 11.77 -19.47 10.74
C LYS A 233 12.51 -18.71 11.84
N PRO A 234 12.96 -17.48 11.60
CA PRO A 234 13.61 -16.69 12.64
C PRO A 234 12.62 -16.42 13.78
N ALA A 235 13.10 -16.52 15.03
CA ALA A 235 12.27 -16.45 16.23
C ALA A 235 11.49 -15.14 16.37
N ASP A 236 12.10 -14.00 16.04
CA ASP A 236 11.46 -12.67 16.03
C ASP A 236 10.97 -12.31 14.63
N SER A 237 10.01 -13.08 14.08
CA SER A 237 9.42 -12.77 12.81
C SER A 237 7.89 -12.81 12.85
N ARG A 238 7.28 -11.83 12.20
CA ARG A 238 5.82 -11.82 12.02
C ARG A 238 5.32 -13.09 11.34
N ARG A 239 6.04 -13.59 10.34
CA ARG A 239 5.64 -14.77 9.56
C ARG A 239 5.64 -16.08 10.34
N SER A 240 6.32 -16.13 11.49
CA SER A 240 6.26 -17.32 12.36
C SER A 240 4.89 -17.52 13.00
N GLY A 241 4.14 -16.43 13.24
CA GLY A 241 2.78 -16.47 13.80
C GLY A 241 1.67 -16.15 12.78
N PHE A 242 2.02 -15.45 11.70
CA PHE A 242 1.09 -15.01 10.64
C PHE A 242 1.78 -15.02 9.28
N ASP A 243 1.77 -16.18 8.60
CA ASP A 243 2.43 -16.39 7.29
C ASP A 243 1.64 -15.74 6.16
N PHE A 244 1.68 -14.41 6.10
CA PHE A 244 0.98 -13.57 5.14
C PHE A 244 1.88 -12.38 4.71
N PRO A 245 1.83 -11.94 3.43
CA PRO A 245 1.07 -12.47 2.29
C PRO A 245 1.58 -13.83 1.80
N ILE A 246 0.75 -14.53 1.00
CA ILE A 246 1.14 -15.79 0.34
C ILE A 246 2.21 -15.47 -0.71
N VAL A 247 3.28 -16.25 -0.72
CA VAL A 247 4.39 -16.13 -1.67
C VAL A 247 4.81 -17.50 -2.19
N ASP A 248 5.32 -17.54 -3.41
CA ASP A 248 6.09 -18.69 -3.90
C ASP A 248 7.42 -18.74 -3.13
N LYS A 249 7.61 -19.77 -2.31
CA LYS A 249 8.76 -19.85 -1.41
C LYS A 249 10.07 -20.05 -2.15
N GLU A 250 10.11 -20.87 -3.19
CA GLU A 250 11.34 -21.10 -3.95
C GLU A 250 11.79 -19.83 -4.68
N ARG A 251 10.85 -19.14 -5.34
CA ARG A 251 11.14 -17.83 -5.94
C ARG A 251 11.60 -16.82 -4.89
N ALA A 252 10.96 -16.79 -3.72
CA ALA A 252 11.34 -15.90 -2.64
C ALA A 252 12.77 -16.17 -2.13
N TRP A 253 13.21 -17.44 -2.05
CA TRP A 253 14.60 -17.77 -1.70
C TRP A 253 15.58 -17.31 -2.76
N ASN A 254 15.26 -17.53 -4.04
CA ASN A 254 16.10 -17.03 -5.15
C ASN A 254 16.24 -15.49 -5.09
N ILE A 255 15.16 -14.78 -4.80
CA ILE A 255 15.17 -13.32 -4.62
C ILE A 255 16.08 -12.91 -3.46
N ILE A 256 15.98 -13.58 -2.31
CA ILE A 256 16.83 -13.29 -1.14
C ILE A 256 18.30 -13.53 -1.45
N ASP A 257 18.62 -14.58 -2.22
CA ASP A 257 19.99 -14.90 -2.62
C ASP A 257 20.61 -13.81 -3.52
N VAL A 258 19.82 -13.11 -4.34
CA VAL A 258 20.25 -11.95 -5.14
C VAL A 258 20.26 -10.65 -4.31
N LEU A 259 19.25 -10.46 -3.48
CA LEU A 259 19.05 -9.25 -2.67
C LEU A 259 20.19 -9.04 -1.65
N ALA A 260 20.63 -10.12 -0.98
CA ALA A 260 21.60 -10.05 0.10
C ALA A 260 23.01 -9.59 -0.35
N PRO A 261 23.59 -10.03 -1.49
CA PRO A 261 24.83 -9.48 -2.02
C PRO A 261 24.75 -7.98 -2.36
N ILE A 262 23.65 -7.54 -2.97
CA ILE A 262 23.43 -6.12 -3.29
C ILE A 262 23.43 -5.30 -1.99
N ALA A 263 22.68 -5.74 -0.99
CA ALA A 263 22.64 -5.06 0.32
C ALA A 263 24.04 -4.96 0.97
N ARG A 264 24.83 -6.02 0.89
CA ARG A 264 26.23 -6.00 1.39
C ARG A 264 27.11 -5.01 0.64
N ARG A 265 26.99 -4.92 -0.69
CA ARG A 265 27.74 -3.97 -1.53
C ARG A 265 27.48 -2.52 -1.11
N HIS A 266 26.23 -2.19 -0.86
CA HIS A 266 25.80 -0.87 -0.40
C HIS A 266 25.95 -0.65 1.11
N GLN A 267 26.33 -1.65 1.89
CA GLN A 267 26.42 -1.62 3.35
C GLN A 267 25.09 -1.22 4.03
N VAL A 268 23.98 -1.72 3.49
CA VAL A 268 22.61 -1.47 3.98
C VAL A 268 21.87 -2.78 4.24
N SER A 269 20.70 -2.70 4.82
CA SER A 269 19.83 -3.87 5.01
C SER A 269 19.22 -4.36 3.68
N PRO A 270 18.91 -5.65 3.53
CA PRO A 270 18.10 -6.16 2.43
C PRO A 270 16.72 -5.47 2.33
N ALA A 271 16.12 -5.08 3.47
CA ALA A 271 14.87 -4.31 3.49
C ALA A 271 15.01 -3.01 2.70
N ARG A 272 16.09 -2.27 2.92
CA ARG A 272 16.34 -0.99 2.23
C ARG A 272 16.48 -1.17 0.73
N VAL A 273 17.16 -2.22 0.26
CA VAL A 273 17.28 -2.55 -1.17
C VAL A 273 15.91 -2.91 -1.77
N ALA A 274 15.11 -3.74 -1.09
CA ALA A 274 13.78 -4.11 -1.56
C ALA A 274 12.82 -2.90 -1.65
N LEU A 275 12.92 -1.96 -0.71
CA LEU A 275 12.16 -0.71 -0.75
C LEU A 275 12.65 0.22 -1.87
N ALA A 276 13.97 0.35 -2.07
CA ALA A 276 14.55 1.15 -3.14
C ALA A 276 14.15 0.62 -4.52
N TRP A 277 14.08 -0.71 -4.70
CA TRP A 277 13.55 -1.31 -5.93
C TRP A 277 12.09 -0.90 -6.18
N LEU A 278 11.21 -0.90 -5.18
CA LEU A 278 9.83 -0.39 -5.33
C LEU A 278 9.81 1.10 -5.67
N LEU A 279 10.66 1.88 -5.03
CA LEU A 279 10.76 3.32 -5.30
C LEU A 279 11.31 3.63 -6.69
N SER A 280 12.00 2.72 -7.36
CA SER A 280 12.43 2.89 -8.75
C SER A 280 11.30 2.67 -9.77
N ARG A 281 10.16 2.08 -9.36
CA ARG A 281 9.02 1.83 -10.26
C ARG A 281 8.19 3.10 -10.45
N GLU A 282 7.95 3.48 -11.70
CA GLU A 282 7.20 4.72 -12.03
C GLU A 282 5.76 4.64 -11.56
N VAL A 283 5.12 3.48 -11.68
CA VAL A 283 3.74 3.26 -11.24
C VAL A 283 3.56 3.46 -9.73
N VAL A 284 4.64 3.33 -8.92
CA VAL A 284 4.56 3.44 -7.46
C VAL A 284 4.50 4.89 -7.02
N THR A 285 3.39 5.30 -6.45
CA THR A 285 3.22 6.63 -5.84
C THR A 285 3.84 6.68 -4.46
N SER A 286 3.48 5.74 -3.58
CA SER A 286 3.97 5.72 -2.20
C SER A 286 4.06 4.28 -1.67
N VAL A 287 5.12 4.00 -0.92
CA VAL A 287 5.36 2.69 -0.28
C VAL A 287 4.99 2.77 1.18
N ILE A 288 4.03 1.95 1.62
CA ILE A 288 3.57 1.89 3.00
C ILE A 288 4.55 1.06 3.84
N MET A 289 5.26 1.74 4.72
CA MET A 289 6.18 1.12 5.67
C MET A 289 5.47 0.85 6.99
N GLY A 290 5.54 -0.38 7.47
CA GLY A 290 5.21 -0.73 8.85
C GLY A 290 6.49 -0.86 9.68
N ALA A 291 6.50 -0.33 10.89
CA ALA A 291 7.60 -0.51 11.83
C ALA A 291 7.05 -0.80 13.23
N ARG A 292 7.80 -1.58 14.01
CA ARG A 292 7.55 -1.83 15.44
C ARG A 292 8.56 -1.14 16.34
N ARG A 293 9.66 -0.66 15.75
CA ARG A 293 10.79 -0.01 16.44
C ARG A 293 11.35 1.12 15.59
N ILE A 294 11.94 2.09 16.26
CA ILE A 294 12.52 3.28 15.63
C ILE A 294 13.66 2.90 14.67
N ASP A 295 14.53 1.98 15.08
CA ASP A 295 15.65 1.51 14.23
C ASP A 295 15.17 0.92 12.90
N GLN A 296 14.07 0.17 12.91
CA GLN A 296 13.44 -0.36 11.70
C GLN A 296 12.89 0.75 10.80
N LEU A 297 12.22 1.74 11.41
CA LEU A 297 11.68 2.87 10.67
C LEU A 297 12.80 3.69 10.02
N GLN A 298 13.86 4.00 10.78
CA GLN A 298 15.01 4.75 10.28
C GLN A 298 15.74 4.01 9.14
N ASP A 299 15.88 2.69 9.25
CA ASP A 299 16.44 1.90 8.17
C ASP A 299 15.57 1.93 6.91
N ASN A 300 14.25 1.77 7.05
CA ASN A 300 13.30 1.85 5.95
C ASN A 300 13.28 3.24 5.29
N LEU A 301 13.32 4.31 6.08
CA LEU A 301 13.39 5.70 5.59
C LEU A 301 14.61 5.94 4.71
N GLY A 302 15.75 5.31 5.03
CA GLY A 302 16.95 5.40 4.22
C GLY A 302 16.84 4.82 2.81
N ALA A 303 15.77 4.11 2.49
CA ALA A 303 15.55 3.60 1.13
C ALA A 303 15.34 4.72 0.10
N ILE A 304 14.88 5.90 0.53
CA ILE A 304 14.66 7.05 -0.36
C ILE A 304 15.95 7.60 -0.98
N ASP A 305 17.08 7.38 -0.31
CA ASP A 305 18.37 7.90 -0.72
C ASP A 305 19.23 6.82 -1.41
N LEU A 306 18.78 5.55 -1.39
CA LEU A 306 19.50 4.43 -2.02
C LEU A 306 19.21 4.39 -3.52
N GLN A 307 20.24 4.57 -4.32
CA GLN A 307 20.18 4.40 -5.77
C GLN A 307 20.79 3.05 -6.16
N LEU A 308 19.98 2.21 -6.76
CA LEU A 308 20.42 0.95 -7.35
C LEU A 308 20.88 1.23 -8.80
N ASP A 309 21.99 0.64 -9.20
CA ASP A 309 22.45 0.72 -10.57
C ASP A 309 21.62 -0.18 -11.50
N GLN A 310 21.84 -0.06 -12.80
CA GLN A 310 21.07 -0.77 -13.81
C GLN A 310 21.28 -2.29 -13.74
N GLU A 311 22.47 -2.75 -13.43
CA GLU A 311 22.79 -4.18 -13.30
C GLU A 311 22.05 -4.78 -12.08
N GLU A 312 22.01 -4.04 -10.98
CA GLU A 312 21.29 -4.44 -9.76
C GLU A 312 19.78 -4.50 -9.98
N LEU A 313 19.21 -3.47 -10.65
CA LEU A 313 17.79 -3.46 -11.01
C LEU A 313 17.45 -4.62 -11.93
N GLN A 314 18.26 -4.87 -12.97
CA GLN A 314 18.07 -5.98 -13.89
C GLN A 314 18.14 -7.33 -13.16
N ALA A 315 19.13 -7.55 -12.32
CA ALA A 315 19.26 -8.80 -11.56
C ALA A 315 18.06 -9.07 -10.64
N LEU A 316 17.54 -8.01 -9.97
CA LEU A 316 16.34 -8.11 -9.15
C LEU A 316 15.09 -8.36 -10.00
N ASP A 317 14.99 -7.76 -11.17
CA ASP A 317 13.86 -7.96 -12.09
C ASP A 317 13.83 -9.38 -12.65
N GLU A 318 14.99 -9.89 -13.11
CA GLU A 318 15.10 -11.24 -13.67
C GLU A 318 14.75 -12.32 -12.63
N VAL A 319 15.29 -12.22 -11.42
CA VAL A 319 15.06 -13.24 -10.38
C VAL A 319 13.62 -13.22 -9.85
N SER A 320 12.94 -12.09 -9.96
CA SER A 320 11.57 -11.88 -9.42
C SER A 320 10.46 -11.97 -10.48
N VAL A 321 10.83 -12.12 -11.76
CA VAL A 321 9.86 -12.14 -12.87
C VAL A 321 8.80 -13.23 -12.67
N LEU A 322 7.57 -12.90 -13.02
CA LEU A 322 6.47 -13.85 -13.01
C LEU A 322 6.50 -14.73 -14.26
N PRO A 323 6.09 -16.01 -14.17
CA PRO A 323 5.88 -16.80 -15.36
C PRO A 323 4.81 -16.14 -16.25
N PRO A 324 5.02 -16.15 -17.58
CA PRO A 324 4.06 -15.58 -18.50
C PRO A 324 2.72 -16.31 -18.43
N GLU A 325 1.62 -15.55 -18.50
CA GLU A 325 0.26 -16.10 -18.53
C GLU A 325 -0.56 -15.51 -19.66
N TYR A 326 -1.68 -16.17 -19.98
CA TYR A 326 -2.66 -15.65 -20.93
C TYR A 326 -3.46 -14.49 -20.30
N PRO A 327 -3.72 -13.38 -21.03
CA PRO A 327 -3.34 -13.09 -22.43
C PRO A 327 -1.96 -12.42 -22.59
N GLY A 328 -1.21 -12.15 -21.54
CA GLY A 328 0.03 -11.36 -21.55
C GLY A 328 1.05 -11.84 -22.60
N TRP A 329 1.34 -13.16 -22.66
CA TRP A 329 2.28 -13.68 -23.64
C TRP A 329 1.78 -13.54 -25.10
N MET A 330 0.46 -13.50 -25.33
CA MET A 330 -0.08 -13.19 -26.66
C MET A 330 0.07 -11.70 -27.00
N LEU A 331 -0.25 -10.82 -26.04
CA LEU A 331 -0.15 -9.38 -26.24
C LEU A 331 1.28 -8.95 -26.59
N ALA A 332 2.27 -9.54 -25.93
CA ALA A 332 3.68 -9.28 -26.21
C ALA A 332 4.10 -9.63 -27.66
N THR A 333 3.42 -10.58 -28.30
CA THR A 333 3.72 -10.98 -29.68
C THR A 333 2.88 -10.28 -30.73
N GLN A 334 1.64 -9.90 -30.41
CA GLN A 334 0.66 -9.36 -31.37
C GLN A 334 1.03 -7.95 -31.89
N SER A 335 1.78 -7.17 -31.13
CA SER A 335 2.19 -5.81 -31.51
C SER A 335 3.50 -5.79 -32.29
N ALA A 336 4.26 -6.87 -32.32
CA ALA A 336 5.59 -6.92 -32.96
C ALA A 336 5.57 -6.62 -34.45
N ASP A 337 4.49 -6.97 -35.16
CA ASP A 337 4.32 -6.74 -36.60
C ASP A 337 4.17 -5.24 -36.96
N ARG A 338 3.74 -4.43 -36.00
CA ARG A 338 3.37 -3.03 -36.26
C ARG A 338 4.39 -2.03 -35.71
N LEU A 339 4.95 -2.30 -34.54
CA LEU A 339 5.78 -1.34 -33.78
C LEU A 339 7.16 -1.92 -33.42
N GLY A 340 7.45 -3.18 -33.81
CA GLY A 340 8.60 -3.92 -33.31
C GLY A 340 8.31 -4.54 -31.93
N PRO A 341 9.29 -5.17 -31.29
CA PRO A 341 9.09 -5.77 -29.97
C PRO A 341 8.70 -4.69 -28.96
N VAL A 342 7.61 -4.95 -28.25
CA VAL A 342 7.12 -4.12 -27.15
C VAL A 342 7.34 -4.85 -25.83
N ASP A 343 7.55 -4.09 -24.77
CA ASP A 343 7.58 -4.66 -23.42
C ASP A 343 6.18 -5.09 -22.95
N LEU A 344 6.08 -5.61 -21.74
CA LEU A 344 4.80 -6.02 -21.13
C LEU A 344 3.80 -4.86 -20.97
N TRP A 345 4.26 -3.63 -21.09
CA TRP A 345 3.50 -2.39 -20.93
C TRP A 345 3.08 -1.76 -22.26
N GLY A 346 3.45 -2.37 -23.41
CA GLY A 346 3.15 -1.86 -24.74
C GLY A 346 4.09 -0.74 -25.22
N GLU A 347 5.18 -0.49 -24.51
CA GLU A 347 6.22 0.44 -24.98
C GLU A 347 7.17 -0.25 -25.95
N ALA A 348 7.57 0.46 -27.03
CA ALA A 348 8.55 -0.03 -27.98
C ALA A 348 9.90 -0.23 -27.28
N LEU A 349 10.42 -1.47 -27.30
CA LEU A 349 11.77 -1.72 -26.85
C LEU A 349 12.73 -1.02 -27.81
N HIS A 350 13.31 0.08 -27.38
CA HIS A 350 14.37 0.74 -28.14
C HIS A 350 15.59 -0.19 -28.19
N SER A 351 15.85 -0.72 -29.38
CA SER A 351 17.02 -1.54 -29.72
C SER A 351 18.31 -0.71 -29.69
#